data_554a871ecb3177eea3a295decf2dfb9c
#
_entry.id   554a871ecb3177eea3a295decf2dfb9c
#
_cell.length_a   1.000
_cell.length_b   1.000
_cell.length_c   1.000
_cell.angle_alpha   90.00
_cell.angle_beta   90.00
_cell.angle_gamma   90.00
#
_symmetry.space_group_name_H-M   'P 1'
#
loop_
_entity.id
_entity.type
_entity.pdbx_description
1 polymer ?
#
loop_
_entity_poly.entity_id
_entity_poly.type
_entity_poly.pdbx_seq_one_letter_code
_entity_poly.pdbx_strand_id
1 'polypeptide(L)'
;MAKGTHDYIQDPRNENVLININGELFPRDKAVVSVFDSGFIMGDGVWEGLRLHHGKLAFIDSHMDRLYEGAKTLDMDIGVSREELVQRVYDTVSANDMTDGVHIRLMVSRGMKATPYQDPRVAVSPPTVVIIPEHKSVLPETLEKGIRLFTTHVRRGDPDTLDPVSYTHLTLPTNREV
;
A
#
# COMPACT_ATOMS: atom_id res chain seq x y z
N MET A 1 -0.32 -25.26 13.72
CA MET A 1 -0.43 -23.83 14.06
C MET A 1 -1.77 -23.31 13.58
N ALA A 2 -2.41 -22.39 14.30
CA ALA A 2 -3.60 -21.72 13.81
C ALA A 2 -3.16 -20.80 12.66
N LYS A 3 -3.86 -20.87 11.52
CA LYS A 3 -3.61 -19.98 10.38
C LYS A 3 -4.26 -18.63 10.65
N GLY A 4 -3.56 -17.56 10.34
CA GLY A 4 -4.06 -16.19 10.43
C GLY A 4 -4.69 -15.72 9.11
N THR A 5 -5.33 -14.56 9.12
CA THR A 5 -5.90 -13.94 7.91
C THR A 5 -4.83 -13.48 6.91
N HIS A 6 -3.59 -13.38 7.36
CA HIS A 6 -2.45 -12.91 6.58
C HIS A 6 -1.41 -14.01 6.30
N ASP A 7 -1.79 -15.29 6.49
CA ASP A 7 -0.90 -16.38 6.12
C ASP A 7 -0.61 -16.31 4.61
N TYR A 8 0.66 -16.36 4.27
CA TYR A 8 1.08 -16.35 2.88
C TYR A 8 0.74 -17.68 2.20
N ILE A 9 0.01 -17.58 1.11
CA ILE A 9 -0.21 -18.69 0.18
C ILE A 9 0.29 -18.24 -1.17
N GLN A 10 1.22 -19.00 -1.72
CA GLN A 10 1.69 -18.74 -3.07
C GLN A 10 0.56 -18.93 -4.06
N ASP A 11 0.30 -17.91 -4.88
CA ASP A 11 -0.63 -17.98 -6.00
C ASP A 11 0.17 -17.89 -7.29
N PRO A 12 0.18 -18.95 -8.12
CA PRO A 12 0.95 -18.98 -9.36
C PRO A 12 0.60 -17.85 -10.33
N ARG A 13 -0.61 -17.31 -10.26
CA ARG A 13 -1.04 -16.17 -11.09
C ARG A 13 -0.21 -14.92 -10.83
N ASN A 14 0.46 -14.84 -9.68
CA ASN A 14 1.27 -13.69 -9.30
C ASN A 14 2.74 -13.79 -9.77
N GLU A 15 3.14 -14.86 -10.43
CA GLU A 15 4.54 -15.03 -10.84
C GLU A 15 4.99 -14.01 -11.89
N ASN A 16 4.12 -13.69 -12.83
CA ASN A 16 4.44 -12.83 -13.97
C ASN A 16 3.70 -11.49 -13.96
N VAL A 17 3.30 -11.00 -12.78
CA VAL A 17 2.57 -9.73 -12.70
C VAL A 17 3.46 -8.55 -13.11
N LEU A 18 2.85 -7.61 -13.80
CA LEU A 18 3.43 -6.31 -14.11
C LEU A 18 3.18 -5.35 -12.94
N ILE A 19 4.23 -4.68 -12.52
CA ILE A 19 4.21 -3.69 -11.45
C ILE A 19 4.38 -2.31 -12.08
N ASN A 20 3.55 -1.36 -11.68
CA ASN A 20 3.67 0.02 -12.14
C ASN A 20 4.61 0.79 -11.21
N ILE A 21 5.61 1.44 -11.80
CA ILE A 21 6.48 2.40 -11.10
C ILE A 21 6.44 3.70 -11.90
N ASN A 22 5.95 4.76 -11.31
CA ASN A 22 5.85 6.11 -11.89
C ASN A 22 5.11 6.16 -13.25
N GLY A 23 4.16 5.26 -13.48
CA GLY A 23 3.39 5.18 -14.73
C GLY A 23 3.94 4.17 -15.76
N GLU A 24 5.11 3.60 -15.52
CA GLU A 24 5.70 2.56 -16.38
C GLU A 24 5.50 1.16 -15.79
N LEU A 25 5.28 0.17 -16.65
CA LEU A 25 5.04 -1.22 -16.27
C LEU A 25 6.33 -2.03 -16.37
N PHE A 26 6.68 -2.71 -15.30
CA PHE A 26 7.85 -3.56 -15.20
C PHE A 26 7.45 -4.99 -14.82
N PRO A 27 8.08 -6.01 -15.40
CA PRO A 27 7.99 -7.38 -14.90
C PRO A 27 8.39 -7.43 -13.41
N ARG A 28 7.75 -8.29 -12.63
CA ARG A 28 7.95 -8.41 -11.18
C ARG A 28 9.42 -8.49 -10.76
N ASP A 29 10.24 -9.23 -11.51
CA ASP A 29 11.67 -9.41 -11.23
C ASP A 29 12.53 -8.22 -11.63
N LYS A 30 11.99 -7.26 -12.38
CA LYS A 30 12.64 -6.04 -12.84
C LYS A 30 12.13 -4.77 -12.15
N ALA A 31 11.05 -4.88 -11.39
CA ALA A 31 10.46 -3.76 -10.66
C ALA A 31 11.32 -3.39 -9.44
N VAL A 32 12.17 -2.40 -9.58
CA VAL A 32 13.13 -1.96 -8.56
C VAL A 32 12.98 -0.47 -8.28
N VAL A 33 13.23 -0.07 -7.05
CA VAL A 33 13.37 1.33 -6.65
C VAL A 33 14.80 1.59 -6.16
N SER A 34 15.23 2.83 -6.21
CA SER A 34 16.56 3.21 -5.74
C SER A 34 16.72 2.94 -4.24
N VAL A 35 17.91 2.53 -3.83
CA VAL A 35 18.28 2.47 -2.40
C VAL A 35 18.33 3.85 -1.75
N PHE A 36 18.36 4.93 -2.54
CA PHE A 36 18.26 6.31 -2.09
C PHE A 36 16.83 6.84 -2.07
N ASP A 37 15.83 6.00 -2.35
CA ASP A 37 14.43 6.40 -2.20
C ASP A 37 14.09 6.67 -0.72
N SER A 38 13.41 7.77 -0.47
CA SER A 38 13.08 8.24 0.89
C SER A 38 12.22 7.24 1.66
N GLY A 39 11.34 6.53 0.95
CA GLY A 39 10.53 5.45 1.51
C GLY A 39 11.39 4.28 1.99
N PHE A 40 12.41 3.89 1.22
CA PHE A 40 13.34 2.83 1.62
C PHE A 40 14.27 3.27 2.75
N ILE A 41 14.85 4.48 2.68
CA ILE A 41 15.82 4.95 3.67
C ILE A 41 15.16 5.25 5.02
N MET A 42 13.97 5.86 5.03
CA MET A 42 13.39 6.50 6.22
C MET A 42 11.92 6.16 6.47
N GLY A 43 11.27 5.41 5.58
CA GLY A 43 9.83 5.22 5.65
C GLY A 43 9.03 6.50 5.34
N ASP A 44 9.62 7.47 4.65
CA ASP A 44 9.01 8.76 4.32
C ASP A 44 8.07 8.61 3.12
N GLY A 45 6.82 8.33 3.40
CA GLY A 45 5.81 8.10 2.38
C GLY A 45 4.47 7.69 2.95
N VAL A 46 3.51 7.52 2.07
CA VAL A 46 2.14 7.08 2.37
C VAL A 46 1.77 5.87 1.51
N TRP A 47 0.81 5.08 1.96
CA TRP A 47 0.36 3.93 1.17
C TRP A 47 -1.09 3.56 1.44
N GLU A 48 -1.68 2.87 0.48
CA GLU A 48 -3.03 2.31 0.57
C GLU A 48 -3.07 0.84 0.17
N GLY A 49 -4.01 0.10 0.78
CA GLY A 49 -4.36 -1.25 0.37
C GLY A 49 -5.73 -1.25 -0.27
N LEU A 50 -5.78 -1.37 -1.59
CA LEU A 50 -7.00 -1.36 -2.36
C LEU A 50 -7.47 -2.78 -2.67
N ARG A 51 -8.78 -2.94 -2.93
CA ARG A 51 -9.36 -4.19 -3.36
C ARG A 51 -10.11 -4.02 -4.67
N LEU A 52 -9.74 -4.82 -5.68
CA LEU A 52 -10.52 -4.95 -6.90
C LEU A 52 -11.53 -6.10 -6.74
N HIS A 53 -12.79 -5.80 -6.96
CA HIS A 53 -13.90 -6.75 -6.87
C HIS A 53 -14.86 -6.53 -8.04
N HIS A 54 -15.05 -7.55 -8.86
CA HIS A 54 -15.87 -7.48 -10.08
C HIS A 54 -15.60 -6.25 -10.95
N GLY A 55 -14.33 -5.98 -11.22
CA GLY A 55 -13.88 -4.86 -12.06
C GLY A 55 -13.96 -3.48 -11.41
N LYS A 56 -14.32 -3.38 -10.13
CA LYS A 56 -14.43 -2.11 -9.40
C LYS A 56 -13.50 -2.06 -8.21
N LEU A 57 -12.85 -0.94 -8.03
CA LEU A 57 -12.08 -0.65 -6.82
C LEU A 57 -13.04 -0.31 -5.68
N ALA A 58 -13.04 -1.12 -4.62
CA ALA A 58 -13.89 -0.90 -3.46
C ALA A 58 -13.46 0.37 -2.71
N PHE A 59 -14.43 1.25 -2.39
CA PHE A 59 -14.23 2.47 -1.60
C PHE A 59 -13.10 3.39 -2.07
N ILE A 60 -12.86 3.45 -3.39
CA ILE A 60 -11.70 4.14 -3.96
C ILE A 60 -11.62 5.61 -3.53
N ASP A 61 -12.75 6.33 -3.46
CA ASP A 61 -12.77 7.74 -3.06
C ASP A 61 -12.24 7.92 -1.64
N SER A 62 -12.69 7.11 -0.69
CA SER A 62 -12.22 7.17 0.70
C SER A 62 -10.74 6.80 0.85
N HIS A 63 -10.25 5.87 0.04
CA HIS A 63 -8.82 5.52 0.00
C HIS A 63 -7.99 6.67 -0.55
N MET A 64 -8.46 7.34 -1.61
CA MET A 64 -7.76 8.49 -2.17
C MET A 64 -7.79 9.69 -1.22
N ASP A 65 -8.94 9.96 -0.58
CA ASP A 65 -9.03 11.00 0.45
C ASP A 65 -7.93 10.81 1.50
N ARG A 66 -7.85 9.62 2.07
CA ARG A 66 -6.88 9.29 3.11
C ARG A 66 -5.43 9.36 2.62
N LEU A 67 -5.15 8.90 1.40
CA LEU A 67 -3.81 8.95 0.81
C LEU A 67 -3.33 10.40 0.66
N TYR A 68 -4.18 11.26 0.09
CA TYR A 68 -3.83 12.66 -0.15
C TYR A 68 -3.80 13.49 1.14
N GLU A 69 -4.68 13.21 2.09
CA GLU A 69 -4.62 13.81 3.43
C GLU A 69 -3.35 13.39 4.18
N GLY A 70 -2.99 12.12 4.13
CA GLY A 70 -1.74 11.62 4.71
C GLY A 70 -0.51 12.26 4.07
N ALA A 71 -0.47 12.38 2.75
CA ALA A 71 0.62 13.08 2.05
C ALA A 71 0.70 14.55 2.48
N LYS A 72 -0.44 15.25 2.55
CA LYS A 72 -0.50 16.62 3.04
C LYS A 72 0.00 16.77 4.48
N THR A 73 -0.32 15.83 5.35
CA THR A 73 0.17 15.82 6.74
C THR A 73 1.70 15.70 6.81
N LEU A 74 2.30 14.99 5.85
CA LEU A 74 3.76 14.88 5.72
C LEU A 74 4.39 16.04 4.92
N ASP A 75 3.61 17.06 4.55
CA ASP A 75 4.04 18.13 3.64
C ASP A 75 4.68 17.55 2.36
N MET A 76 3.99 16.60 1.74
CA MET A 76 4.42 15.88 0.54
C MET A 76 3.38 16.06 -0.57
N ASP A 77 3.83 16.56 -1.73
CA ASP A 77 3.05 16.52 -2.96
C ASP A 77 3.22 15.14 -3.61
N ILE A 78 2.12 14.52 -4.01
CA ILE A 78 2.13 13.22 -4.72
C ILE A 78 2.60 13.39 -6.18
N GLY A 79 2.49 14.59 -6.71
CA GLY A 79 2.96 14.93 -8.07
C GLY A 79 2.03 14.49 -9.20
N VAL A 80 0.89 13.87 -8.89
CA VAL A 80 -0.16 13.50 -9.85
C VAL A 80 -1.54 13.80 -9.29
N SER A 81 -2.52 14.03 -10.17
CA SER A 81 -3.90 14.23 -9.71
C SER A 81 -4.51 12.92 -9.21
N ARG A 82 -5.57 13.06 -8.42
CA ARG A 82 -6.34 11.95 -7.89
C ARG A 82 -6.88 11.06 -9.01
N GLU A 83 -7.47 11.68 -10.01
CA GLU A 83 -8.07 11.02 -11.16
C GLU A 83 -7.01 10.24 -11.96
N GLU A 84 -5.85 10.85 -12.17
CA GLU A 84 -4.73 10.21 -12.86
C GLU A 84 -4.19 9.03 -12.05
N LEU A 85 -4.06 9.16 -10.74
CA LEU A 85 -3.59 8.05 -9.89
C LEU A 85 -4.56 6.87 -9.90
N VAL A 86 -5.87 7.13 -9.82
CA VAL A 86 -6.91 6.09 -9.95
C VAL A 86 -6.85 5.43 -11.32
N GLN A 87 -6.66 6.21 -12.39
CA GLN A 87 -6.52 5.66 -13.75
C GLN A 87 -5.28 4.76 -13.85
N ARG A 88 -4.13 5.17 -13.31
CA ARG A 88 -2.92 4.33 -13.25
C ARG A 88 -3.16 3.00 -12.52
N VAL A 89 -3.97 2.99 -11.47
CA VAL A 89 -4.36 1.74 -10.79
C VAL A 89 -5.18 0.85 -11.73
N TYR A 90 -6.18 1.40 -12.41
CA TYR A 90 -6.98 0.63 -13.38
C TYR A 90 -6.15 0.13 -14.56
N ASP A 91 -5.27 0.95 -15.11
CA ASP A 91 -4.37 0.56 -16.21
C ASP A 91 -3.45 -0.59 -15.78
N THR A 92 -2.95 -0.54 -14.53
CA THR A 92 -2.08 -1.58 -13.99
C THR A 92 -2.82 -2.91 -13.83
N VAL A 93 -4.04 -2.92 -13.30
CA VAL A 93 -4.82 -4.18 -13.15
C VAL A 93 -5.28 -4.71 -14.51
N SER A 94 -5.61 -3.81 -15.45
CA SER A 94 -5.97 -4.17 -16.82
C SER A 94 -4.81 -4.80 -17.58
N ALA A 95 -3.61 -4.26 -17.45
CA ALA A 95 -2.40 -4.80 -18.06
C ALA A 95 -2.02 -6.20 -17.55
N ASN A 96 -2.58 -6.60 -16.41
CA ASN A 96 -2.42 -7.92 -15.80
C ASN A 96 -3.63 -8.84 -16.02
N ASP A 97 -4.60 -8.45 -16.84
CA ASP A 97 -5.86 -9.18 -17.07
C ASP A 97 -6.62 -9.48 -15.74
N MET A 98 -6.48 -8.61 -14.75
CA MET A 98 -7.08 -8.78 -13.43
C MET A 98 -8.46 -8.13 -13.35
N THR A 99 -9.47 -8.88 -12.94
CA THR A 99 -10.86 -8.39 -12.85
C THR A 99 -11.49 -8.59 -11.48
N ASP A 100 -11.00 -9.55 -10.68
CA ASP A 100 -11.58 -9.86 -9.37
C ASP A 100 -10.57 -10.54 -8.43
N GLY A 101 -10.84 -10.45 -7.11
CA GLY A 101 -10.01 -11.11 -6.11
C GLY A 101 -8.59 -10.55 -6.01
N VAL A 102 -8.41 -9.28 -6.36
CA VAL A 102 -7.08 -8.64 -6.39
C VAL A 102 -6.93 -7.69 -5.21
N HIS A 103 -5.80 -7.81 -4.54
CA HIS A 103 -5.30 -6.84 -3.58
C HIS A 103 -4.23 -5.98 -4.26
N ILE A 104 -4.33 -4.68 -4.11
CA ILE A 104 -3.41 -3.73 -4.71
C ILE A 104 -2.73 -2.94 -3.59
N ARG A 105 -1.40 -2.98 -3.57
CA ARG A 105 -0.60 -2.09 -2.74
C ARG A 105 -0.24 -0.87 -3.55
N LEU A 106 -0.75 0.28 -3.16
CA LEU A 106 -0.40 1.59 -3.71
C LEU A 106 0.52 2.29 -2.70
N MET A 107 1.72 2.66 -3.12
CA MET A 107 2.71 3.33 -2.29
C MET A 107 3.19 4.59 -2.97
N VAL A 108 3.39 5.64 -2.18
CA VAL A 108 3.98 6.90 -2.64
C VAL A 108 5.04 7.32 -1.63
N SER A 109 6.29 7.43 -2.09
CA SER A 109 7.37 8.04 -1.30
C SER A 109 7.66 9.45 -1.78
N ARG A 110 8.38 10.23 -0.98
CA ARG A 110 8.85 11.57 -1.38
C ARG A 110 9.84 11.56 -2.54
N GLY A 111 10.29 10.39 -3.01
CA GLY A 111 11.25 10.22 -4.08
C GLY A 111 12.69 10.04 -3.61
N MET A 112 13.63 10.11 -4.57
CA MET A 112 15.05 9.93 -4.29
C MET A 112 15.64 11.11 -3.55
N LYS A 113 16.53 10.81 -2.61
CA LYS A 113 17.35 11.79 -1.89
C LYS A 113 18.79 11.82 -2.43
N ALA A 114 19.40 13.00 -2.44
CA ALA A 114 20.82 13.15 -2.78
C ALA A 114 21.74 12.45 -1.76
N THR A 115 21.27 12.31 -0.52
CA THR A 115 22.00 11.70 0.59
C THR A 115 21.00 11.17 1.63
N PRO A 116 21.33 10.12 2.42
CA PRO A 116 20.48 9.60 3.49
C PRO A 116 20.37 10.58 4.66
N TYR A 117 19.62 11.65 4.50
CA TYR A 117 19.44 12.71 5.48
C TYR A 117 17.96 13.02 5.68
N GLN A 118 17.56 13.39 6.93
CA GLN A 118 16.15 13.60 7.28
C GLN A 118 15.52 14.81 6.58
N ASP A 119 16.31 15.82 6.22
CA ASP A 119 15.79 17.03 5.58
C ASP A 119 15.01 16.70 4.28
N PRO A 120 13.72 17.02 4.16
CA PRO A 120 12.94 16.76 2.96
C PRO A 120 13.44 17.55 1.74
N ARG A 121 14.14 18.68 1.95
CA ARG A 121 14.67 19.53 0.89
C ARG A 121 15.81 18.90 0.09
N VAL A 122 16.40 17.80 0.57
CA VAL A 122 17.41 17.05 -0.18
C VAL A 122 16.82 16.03 -1.16
N ALA A 123 15.50 16.01 -1.35
CA ALA A 123 14.87 15.24 -2.42
C ALA A 123 15.29 15.80 -3.79
N VAL A 124 15.73 14.91 -4.68
CA VAL A 124 16.30 15.26 -6.01
C VAL A 124 15.48 14.69 -7.16
N SER A 125 14.38 14.00 -6.87
CA SER A 125 13.44 13.47 -7.86
C SER A 125 12.01 13.82 -7.50
N PRO A 126 11.07 13.70 -8.45
CA PRO A 126 9.65 13.62 -8.13
C PRO A 126 9.35 12.47 -7.17
N PRO A 127 8.17 12.45 -6.53
CA PRO A 127 7.67 11.32 -5.75
C PRO A 127 7.76 10.01 -6.51
N THR A 128 8.02 8.92 -5.79
CA THR A 128 8.00 7.58 -6.38
C THR A 128 6.66 6.93 -6.08
N VAL A 129 5.90 6.64 -7.13
CA VAL A 129 4.61 5.95 -7.04
C VAL A 129 4.78 4.51 -7.48
N VAL A 130 4.39 3.57 -6.62
CA VAL A 130 4.47 2.13 -6.92
C VAL A 130 3.10 1.49 -6.73
N ILE A 131 2.64 0.73 -7.74
CA ILE A 131 1.37 0.00 -7.70
C ILE A 131 1.66 -1.48 -7.93
N ILE A 132 1.40 -2.30 -6.92
CA ILE A 132 1.63 -3.76 -6.94
C ILE A 132 0.28 -4.46 -6.85
N PRO A 133 -0.24 -5.03 -7.95
CA PRO A 133 -1.44 -5.85 -7.92
C PRO A 133 -1.08 -7.32 -7.67
N GLU A 134 -1.84 -8.00 -6.84
CA GLU A 134 -1.69 -9.44 -6.59
C GLU A 134 -3.07 -10.09 -6.41
N HIS A 135 -3.25 -11.27 -6.99
CA HIS A 135 -4.36 -12.14 -6.63
C HIS A 135 -4.19 -12.57 -5.18
N LYS A 136 -5.18 -12.25 -4.36
CA LYS A 136 -5.17 -12.57 -2.93
C LYS A 136 -6.59 -12.78 -2.43
N SER A 137 -6.88 -13.97 -1.97
CA SER A 137 -8.15 -14.34 -1.37
C SER A 137 -7.98 -14.71 0.11
N VAL A 138 -9.02 -14.48 0.89
CA VAL A 138 -9.10 -15.00 2.26
C VAL A 138 -9.35 -16.50 2.18
N LEU A 139 -8.67 -17.26 3.05
CA LEU A 139 -8.91 -18.70 3.15
C LEU A 139 -10.37 -18.98 3.56
N PRO A 140 -11.09 -19.84 2.84
CA PRO A 140 -12.46 -20.23 3.23
C PRO A 140 -12.53 -20.72 4.68
N GLU A 141 -11.52 -21.47 5.12
CA GLU A 141 -11.40 -21.96 6.50
C GLU A 141 -11.38 -20.84 7.55
N THR A 142 -10.78 -19.68 7.22
CA THR A 142 -10.78 -18.51 8.10
C THR A 142 -12.19 -17.91 8.25
N LEU A 143 -12.96 -17.91 7.17
CA LEU A 143 -14.35 -17.43 7.20
C LEU A 143 -15.26 -18.37 8.01
N GLU A 144 -15.02 -19.69 7.94
CA GLU A 144 -15.83 -20.69 8.64
C GLU A 144 -15.45 -20.83 10.13
N LYS A 145 -14.16 -20.85 10.43
CA LYS A 145 -13.64 -21.18 11.78
C LYS A 145 -13.14 -19.97 12.57
N GLY A 146 -13.07 -18.81 11.92
CA GLY A 146 -12.46 -17.62 12.51
C GLY A 146 -10.95 -17.73 12.68
N ILE A 147 -10.37 -16.82 13.45
CA ILE A 147 -8.96 -16.77 13.80
C ILE A 147 -8.77 -16.81 15.33
N ARG A 148 -7.59 -17.21 15.77
CA ARG A 148 -7.24 -17.12 17.19
C ARG A 148 -6.56 -15.78 17.47
N LEU A 149 -7.07 -15.06 18.46
CA LEU A 149 -6.49 -13.83 18.96
C LEU A 149 -5.83 -14.07 20.31
N PHE A 150 -4.73 -13.39 20.56
CA PHE A 150 -4.01 -13.44 21.82
C PHE A 150 -3.79 -12.00 22.31
N THR A 151 -4.12 -11.77 23.58
CA THR A 151 -3.80 -10.49 24.23
C THR A 151 -2.32 -10.46 24.60
N THR A 152 -1.63 -9.41 24.20
CA THR A 152 -0.25 -9.13 24.58
C THR A 152 -0.21 -8.08 25.71
N HIS A 153 0.83 -8.13 26.55
CA HIS A 153 1.09 -7.10 27.54
C HIS A 153 1.74 -5.84 26.95
N VAL A 154 2.22 -5.91 25.70
CA VAL A 154 2.77 -4.75 24.98
C VAL A 154 1.63 -3.79 24.66
N ARG A 155 1.72 -2.59 25.18
CA ARG A 155 0.74 -1.53 24.90
C ARG A 155 1.17 -0.72 23.68
N ARG A 156 0.19 -0.34 22.91
CA ARG A 156 0.35 0.63 21.85
C ARG A 156 0.65 1.99 22.45
N GLY A 157 1.39 2.82 21.74
CA GLY A 157 1.57 4.24 22.09
C GLY A 157 0.23 4.97 22.17
N ASP A 158 0.24 6.10 22.88
CA ASP A 158 -0.93 6.97 22.98
C ASP A 158 -1.36 7.40 21.56
N PRO A 159 -2.67 7.58 21.30
CA PRO A 159 -3.17 8.07 19.99
C PRO A 159 -2.48 9.35 19.50
N ASP A 160 -2.04 10.20 20.42
CA ASP A 160 -1.34 11.45 20.09
C ASP A 160 0.15 11.27 19.75
N THR A 161 0.67 10.05 19.86
CA THR A 161 2.09 9.75 19.56
C THR A 161 2.35 9.64 18.06
N LEU A 162 1.33 9.21 17.29
CA LEU A 162 1.38 9.04 15.84
C LEU A 162 0.07 9.52 15.25
N ASP A 163 0.12 10.22 14.12
CA ASP A 163 -1.09 10.58 13.39
C ASP A 163 -1.77 9.29 12.87
N PRO A 164 -2.96 8.94 13.41
CA PRO A 164 -3.64 7.71 13.03
C PRO A 164 -4.15 7.71 11.57
N VAL A 165 -4.25 8.87 10.94
CA VAL A 165 -4.63 8.98 9.52
C VAL A 165 -3.50 8.51 8.63
N SER A 166 -2.27 8.92 8.92
CA SER A 166 -1.07 8.52 8.17
C SER A 166 -0.69 7.05 8.40
N TYR A 167 -1.07 6.46 9.54
CA TYR A 167 -0.74 5.09 9.92
C TYR A 167 -1.97 4.23 10.18
N THR A 168 -2.95 4.28 9.29
CA THR A 168 -4.20 3.51 9.43
C THR A 168 -3.99 2.02 9.57
N HIS A 169 -2.93 1.44 8.99
CA HIS A 169 -2.57 0.05 9.17
C HIS A 169 -2.23 -0.29 10.64
N LEU A 170 -1.82 0.68 11.43
CA LEU A 170 -1.61 0.53 12.87
C LEU A 170 -2.92 0.59 13.66
N THR A 171 -3.98 1.13 13.09
CA THR A 171 -5.27 1.30 13.77
C THR A 171 -6.27 0.20 13.41
N LEU A 172 -6.26 -0.33 12.18
CA LEU A 172 -7.22 -1.32 11.71
C LEU A 172 -7.23 -2.63 12.52
N PRO A 173 -6.09 -3.25 12.89
CA PRO A 173 -6.09 -4.48 13.69
C PRO A 173 -6.50 -4.27 15.14
N THR A 174 -6.61 -3.04 15.58
CA THR A 174 -6.92 -2.67 16.95
C THR A 174 -8.25 -1.96 17.05
N ASN A 175 -9.15 -2.22 16.11
CA ASN A 175 -10.51 -1.72 16.22
C ASN A 175 -11.00 -1.98 17.64
N ARG A 176 -11.47 -0.93 18.28
CA ARG A 176 -11.95 -0.91 19.66
C ARG A 176 -13.23 -1.69 19.86
N GLU A 177 -13.71 -2.30 18.82
CA GLU A 177 -14.99 -3.02 18.73
C GLU A 177 -14.82 -4.52 18.86
N VAL A 178 -13.68 -4.98 19.32
CA VAL A 178 -13.44 -6.38 19.65
C VAL A 178 -13.35 -6.56 21.16
#